data_6f1fbedf6e37d136b1f150c7253a8585
#
_entry.id   6f1fbedf6e37d136b1f150c7253a8585
#
_cell.length_a   1.000
_cell.length_b   1.000
_cell.length_c   1.000
_cell.angle_alpha   90.00
_cell.angle_beta   90.00
_cell.angle_gamma   90.00
#
_symmetry.space_group_name_H-M   'P 1'
#
loop_
_entity.id
_entity.type
_entity.pdbx_description
1 polymer ?
#
loop_
_entity_poly.entity_id
_entity_poly.type
_entity_poly.pdbx_seq_one_letter_code
_entity_poly.pdbx_strand_id
1 'polypeptide(L)'
;MYKIEFDESVLIFFRENNINLNGISKRITKMICDFSRSKPTFYNNDLLRIAYIDKFKLLYYVVENEKTLYIIDIAFAYSNVKLKVRN
;
A
#
# COMPACT_ATOMS: atom_id res chain seq x y z
N MET A 1 -14.24 -6.06 8.19
CA MET A 1 -12.99 -5.31 8.41
C MET A 1 -11.85 -6.01 7.70
N TYR A 2 -11.00 -5.25 7.03
CA TYR A 2 -9.90 -5.85 6.33
C TYR A 2 -8.65 -5.91 7.19
N LYS A 3 -7.89 -6.99 7.02
CA LYS A 3 -6.61 -7.16 7.63
C LYS A 3 -5.58 -6.58 6.67
N ILE A 4 -4.47 -6.06 7.18
CA ILE A 4 -3.39 -5.54 6.35
C ILE A 4 -2.13 -6.36 6.57
N GLU A 5 -1.53 -6.80 5.47
CA GLU A 5 -0.27 -7.50 5.50
C GLU A 5 0.73 -6.65 4.72
N PHE A 6 1.93 -6.53 5.25
CA PHE A 6 2.98 -5.73 4.63
C PHE A 6 4.12 -6.61 4.16
N ASP A 7 4.59 -6.37 2.98
CA ASP A 7 5.83 -7.01 2.52
C ASP A 7 6.98 -6.54 3.40
N GLU A 8 8.00 -7.38 3.54
CA GLU A 8 9.14 -7.06 4.38
C GLU A 8 9.80 -5.74 3.97
N SER A 9 9.91 -5.49 2.67
CA SER A 9 10.51 -4.25 2.19
C SER A 9 9.75 -3.02 2.68
N VAL A 10 8.44 -3.13 2.83
CA VAL A 10 7.60 -2.04 3.32
C VAL A 10 7.83 -1.83 4.81
N LEU A 11 7.95 -2.92 5.56
CA LEU A 11 8.24 -2.82 7.00
C LEU A 11 9.61 -2.19 7.25
N ILE A 12 10.59 -2.52 6.42
CA ILE A 12 11.92 -1.92 6.50
C ILE A 12 11.84 -0.41 6.23
N PHE A 13 11.08 -0.02 5.22
CA PHE A 13 10.89 1.39 4.89
C PHE A 13 10.31 2.14 6.10
N PHE A 14 9.28 1.57 6.75
CA PHE A 14 8.67 2.20 7.91
C PHE A 14 9.68 2.37 9.04
N ARG A 15 10.48 1.33 9.29
CA ARG A 15 11.48 1.39 10.36
C ARG A 15 12.55 2.43 10.07
N GLU A 16 13.05 2.46 8.83
CA GLU A 16 14.12 3.37 8.46
C GLU A 16 13.67 4.83 8.49
N ASN A 17 12.38 5.07 8.35
CA ASN A 17 11.84 6.42 8.33
C ASN A 17 11.07 6.77 9.60
N ASN A 18 11.18 5.95 10.65
CA ASN A 18 10.55 6.16 11.94
C ASN A 18 9.03 6.38 11.81
N ILE A 19 8.38 5.58 10.97
CA ILE A 19 6.95 5.68 10.77
C ILE A 19 6.24 4.73 11.73
N ASN A 20 5.25 5.24 12.45
CA ASN A 20 4.48 4.44 13.38
C ASN A 20 3.55 3.50 12.61
N LEU A 21 3.81 2.19 12.74
CA LEU A 21 3.07 1.18 12.00
C LEU A 21 1.58 1.18 12.33
N ASN A 22 1.23 1.32 13.62
CA ASN A 22 -0.18 1.29 14.01
C ASN A 22 -0.94 2.49 13.44
N GLY A 23 -0.34 3.67 13.49
CA GLY A 23 -0.96 4.88 12.97
C GLY A 23 -1.18 4.82 11.47
N ILE A 24 -0.16 4.38 10.73
CA ILE A 24 -0.29 4.32 9.27
C ILE A 24 -1.25 3.20 8.85
N SER A 25 -1.29 2.09 9.58
CA SER A 25 -2.22 1.00 9.27
C SER A 25 -3.66 1.47 9.38
N LYS A 26 -3.97 2.27 10.39
CA LYS A 26 -5.33 2.81 10.56
C LYS A 26 -5.71 3.72 9.39
N ARG A 27 -4.78 4.57 8.96
CA ARG A 27 -5.04 5.47 7.84
C ARG A 27 -5.20 4.72 6.52
N ILE A 28 -4.39 3.68 6.30
CA ILE A 28 -4.49 2.85 5.10
C ILE A 28 -5.86 2.16 5.07
N THR A 29 -6.25 1.55 6.19
CA THR A 29 -7.52 0.85 6.27
C THR A 29 -8.68 1.78 5.99
N LYS A 30 -8.67 2.97 6.61
CA LYS A 30 -9.74 3.92 6.42
C LYS A 30 -9.82 4.36 4.96
N MET A 31 -8.69 4.67 4.34
CA MET A 31 -8.69 5.16 2.99
C MET A 31 -9.12 4.11 1.98
N ILE A 32 -8.67 2.88 2.16
CA ILE A 32 -8.99 1.83 1.22
C ILE A 32 -10.40 1.32 1.41
N CYS A 33 -10.92 1.34 2.65
CA CYS A 33 -12.31 0.96 2.87
C CYS A 33 -13.26 1.96 2.21
N ASP A 34 -12.88 3.22 2.11
CA ASP A 34 -13.68 4.21 1.42
C ASP A 34 -13.58 4.06 -0.09
N PHE A 35 -12.94 3.23 -0.53
CA PHE A 35 -12.41 3.23 -1.83
C PHE A 35 -12.36 2.20 -2.65
N SER A 36 -13.18 1.88 -3.22
CA SER A 36 -13.20 1.29 -4.52
C SER A 36 -12.56 2.19 -5.58
N ARG A 37 -11.87 3.28 -5.15
CA ARG A 37 -11.52 4.19 -6.15
C ARG A 37 -10.15 4.24 -6.60
N SER A 38 -9.29 3.44 -6.07
CA SER A 38 -7.92 3.36 -6.53
C SER A 38 -7.96 2.80 -7.94
N LYS A 39 -7.38 3.49 -8.86
CA LYS A 39 -7.37 3.03 -10.22
C LYS A 39 -6.36 1.90 -10.39
N PRO A 40 -6.68 0.91 -11.19
CA PRO A 40 -5.68 -0.09 -11.55
C PRO A 40 -4.49 0.61 -12.18
N THR A 41 -3.32 0.16 -11.83
CA THR A 41 -2.17 0.79 -12.37
C THR A 41 -1.14 -0.25 -12.60
N PHE A 42 -0.14 -0.02 -13.30
CA PHE A 42 0.96 -0.89 -13.43
C PHE A 42 0.80 -1.93 -14.51
N TYR A 43 1.34 -1.69 -15.65
CA TYR A 43 1.47 -2.67 -16.74
C TYR A 43 0.13 -3.35 -17.09
N ASN A 44 -0.96 -2.62 -17.02
CA ASN A 44 -2.28 -3.13 -17.33
C ASN A 44 -2.69 -4.27 -16.41
N ASN A 45 -2.11 -4.32 -15.22
CA ASN A 45 -2.47 -5.34 -14.24
C ASN A 45 -3.63 -4.83 -13.39
N ASP A 46 -4.82 -5.36 -13.61
CA ASP A 46 -6.02 -4.92 -12.92
C ASP A 46 -6.02 -5.26 -11.43
N LEU A 47 -5.13 -6.16 -10.99
CA LEU A 47 -5.09 -6.54 -9.59
C LEU A 47 -4.27 -5.56 -8.77
N LEU A 48 -3.29 -4.90 -9.38
CA LEU A 48 -2.42 -3.99 -8.65
C LEU A 48 -2.96 -2.59 -8.69
N ARG A 49 -2.93 -1.91 -7.55
CA ARG A 49 -3.45 -0.57 -7.42
C ARG A 49 -2.45 0.31 -6.70
N ILE A 50 -2.52 1.62 -6.94
CA ILE A 50 -1.70 2.59 -6.24
C ILE A 50 -2.60 3.48 -5.41
N ALA A 51 -2.20 3.74 -4.19
CA ALA A 51 -2.88 4.68 -3.31
C ALA A 51 -1.88 5.71 -2.79
N TYR A 52 -2.36 6.93 -2.57
CA TYR A 52 -1.54 7.98 -2.01
C TYR A 52 -2.09 8.29 -0.62
N ILE A 53 -1.25 8.12 0.40
CA ILE A 53 -1.64 8.36 1.78
C ILE A 53 -0.58 9.22 2.42
N ASP A 54 -0.99 10.35 2.98
CA ASP A 54 -0.07 11.33 3.58
C ASP A 54 0.96 11.73 2.51
N LYS A 55 2.22 11.52 2.78
CA LYS A 55 3.29 11.83 1.85
C LYS A 55 3.84 10.59 1.15
N PHE A 56 3.10 9.49 1.21
CA PHE A 56 3.55 8.22 0.65
C PHE A 56 2.71 7.77 -0.53
N LYS A 57 3.30 6.97 -1.40
CA LYS A 57 2.58 6.24 -2.44
C LYS A 57 2.78 4.76 -2.17
N LEU A 58 1.71 3.98 -2.27
CA LEU A 58 1.71 2.57 -1.95
C LEU A 58 1.25 1.76 -3.14
N LEU A 59 1.86 0.61 -3.33
CA LEU A 59 1.39 -0.39 -4.30
C LEU A 59 0.76 -1.51 -3.50
N TYR A 60 -0.46 -1.88 -3.85
CA TYR A 60 -1.18 -2.89 -3.08
C TYR A 60 -2.15 -3.69 -3.95
N TYR A 61 -2.63 -4.79 -3.40
CA TYR A 61 -3.75 -5.51 -3.98
C TYR A 61 -4.63 -6.06 -2.84
N VAL A 62 -5.86 -6.43 -3.17
CA VAL A 62 -6.83 -6.90 -2.19
C VAL A 62 -7.22 -8.32 -2.54
N VAL A 63 -7.23 -9.19 -1.54
CA VAL A 63 -7.76 -10.53 -1.69
C VAL A 63 -9.09 -10.58 -0.95
N GLU A 64 -10.18 -10.49 -1.68
CA GLU A 64 -11.51 -10.37 -1.08
C GLU A 64 -11.91 -11.58 -0.26
N ASN A 65 -11.55 -12.76 -0.69
CA ASN A 65 -11.91 -13.96 0.03
C ASN A 65 -11.28 -13.96 1.40
N GLU A 66 -10.14 -13.32 1.58
CA GLU A 66 -9.41 -13.30 2.84
C GLU A 66 -9.67 -12.03 3.59
N LYS A 67 -10.34 -11.07 2.98
CA LYS A 67 -10.52 -9.72 3.54
C LYS A 67 -9.18 -9.15 3.96
N THR A 68 -8.20 -9.24 3.06
CA THR A 68 -6.83 -8.83 3.35
C THR A 68 -6.30 -7.89 2.27
N LEU A 69 -5.65 -6.82 2.73
CA LEU A 69 -4.95 -5.89 1.87
C LEU A 69 -3.47 -6.23 1.95
N TYR A 70 -2.83 -6.44 0.81
CA TYR A 70 -1.41 -6.72 0.78
C TYR A 70 -0.69 -5.49 0.24
N ILE A 71 0.09 -4.83 1.09
CA ILE A 71 0.89 -3.66 0.71
C ILE A 71 2.27 -4.18 0.32
N ILE A 72 2.59 -4.08 -0.96
CA ILE A 72 3.77 -4.75 -1.49
C ILE A 72 4.92 -3.82 -1.84
N ASP A 73 4.69 -2.53 -1.91
CA ASP A 73 5.77 -1.58 -2.10
C ASP A 73 5.34 -0.20 -1.61
N ILE A 74 6.30 0.66 -1.28
CA ILE A 74 6.05 1.97 -0.75
C ILE A 74 7.19 2.90 -1.12
N ALA A 75 6.91 4.16 -1.34
CA ALA A 75 7.92 5.19 -1.54
C ALA A 75 7.31 6.54 -1.14
N PHE A 76 8.13 7.58 -1.04
CA PHE A 76 7.60 8.92 -0.84
C PHE A 76 6.92 9.38 -2.13
N ALA A 77 5.79 10.03 -2.00
CA ALA A 77 4.97 10.42 -3.15
C ALA A 77 5.72 11.36 -4.09
N TYR A 78 6.61 12.19 -3.54
CA TYR A 78 7.35 13.15 -4.32
C TYR A 78 8.59 12.56 -5.00
N SER A 79 8.89 11.30 -4.70
CA SER A 79 10.09 10.63 -5.19
C SER A 79 9.89 10.16 -6.62
N ASN A 80 10.99 10.01 -7.37
CA ASN A 80 10.93 9.47 -8.71
C ASN A 80 11.03 7.94 -8.70
N VAL A 81 11.05 7.34 -7.51
CA VAL A 81 11.12 5.89 -7.38
C VAL A 81 9.82 5.29 -7.93
N LYS A 82 9.94 4.31 -8.81
CA LYS A 82 8.77 3.63 -9.33
C LYS A 82 8.44 2.46 -8.42
N LEU A 83 7.17 2.35 -8.05
CA LEU A 83 6.72 1.21 -7.27
C LEU A 83 6.73 -0.05 -8.14
N LYS A 84 7.10 -1.18 -7.54
CA LYS A 84 7.19 -2.42 -8.28
C LYS A 84 6.96 -3.60 -7.38
N VAL A 85 6.58 -4.72 -7.99
CA VAL A 85 6.47 -5.99 -7.28
C VAL A 85 7.88 -6.49 -7.03
N ARG A 86 8.21 -6.75 -5.76
CA ARG A 86 9.51 -7.25 -5.37
C ARG A 86 9.39 -8.72 -5.00
N ASN A 87 10.23 -9.54 -5.53
CA ASN A 87 10.23 -10.96 -5.18
C ASN A 87 11.55 -11.35 -4.59
#